data_fa63882d78065c80d444c8d512ce4a93
#
_entry.id   fa63882d78065c80d444c8d512ce4a93
#
_cell.length_a   1.000
_cell.length_b   1.000
_cell.length_c   1.000
_cell.angle_alpha   90.00
_cell.angle_beta   90.00
_cell.angle_gamma   90.00
#
_symmetry.space_group_name_H-M   'P 1'
#
loop_
_entity.id
_entity.type
_entity.pdbx_description
1 polymer ?
#
loop_
_entity_poly.entity_id
_entity_poly.type
_entity_poly.pdbx_seq_one_letter_code
_entity_poly.pdbx_strand_id
1 'polypeptide(L)'
;MDDGGCKLPDKNSPDKGAPPPEGCAGNPVNITNGNKYQVEHDLITPIPLARHYNGLDGLWRHSFSARITRKDDSYLLYREDGKVSEFTGAGRDLTSLTDLGKLSRLAGRFFYTSELNETIEFDPYGKLARLTTKEGRKYRVERGANLTISDEHGNKLVLSEGANHQLLRAQTGGMSIEYTYDKEQRLTSVTRTDGQYSTKTQYLYDDPRNIKLLTGIQDNNNRRFATWTYDDQGRAISSEHANGAEKVTLAYNDDGSTTV
;
A
#
# COMPACT_ATOMS: atom_id res chain seq x y z
N MET A 1 -35.38 5.57 -9.80
CA MET A 1 -35.23 4.62 -8.69
C MET A 1 -33.80 4.13 -8.79
N ASP A 2 -32.95 4.64 -7.91
CA ASP A 2 -31.56 4.18 -7.84
C ASP A 2 -31.60 2.78 -7.21
N ASP A 3 -31.13 1.79 -7.93
CA ASP A 3 -30.97 0.45 -7.38
C ASP A 3 -29.80 0.50 -6.42
N GLY A 4 -30.07 0.39 -5.12
CA GLY A 4 -29.10 0.48 -4.04
C GLY A 4 -28.11 -0.69 -3.97
N GLY A 5 -27.62 -1.16 -5.13
CA GLY A 5 -26.57 -2.13 -5.22
C GLY A 5 -25.26 -1.53 -4.68
N CYS A 6 -24.59 -2.23 -3.76
CA CYS A 6 -23.23 -1.89 -3.31
C CYS A 6 -22.32 -1.75 -4.53
N LYS A 7 -22.06 -0.52 -4.94
CA LYS A 7 -21.05 -0.26 -5.98
C LYS A 7 -19.69 -0.56 -5.37
N LEU A 8 -18.87 -1.36 -6.07
CA LEU A 8 -17.46 -1.50 -5.74
C LEU A 8 -16.85 -0.10 -5.57
N PRO A 9 -16.04 0.11 -4.51
CA PRO A 9 -15.40 1.40 -4.31
C PRO A 9 -14.63 1.79 -5.56
N ASP A 10 -14.73 3.06 -5.97
CA ASP A 10 -13.91 3.61 -7.04
C ASP A 10 -12.43 3.34 -6.74
N LYS A 11 -11.61 3.15 -7.78
CA LYS A 11 -10.15 2.98 -7.67
C LYS A 11 -9.45 4.09 -6.88
N ASN A 12 -10.12 5.21 -6.66
CA ASN A 12 -9.69 6.36 -5.86
C ASN A 12 -10.55 6.54 -4.59
N SER A 13 -11.14 5.48 -4.07
CA SER A 13 -11.93 5.54 -2.85
C SER A 13 -11.06 5.77 -1.60
N PRO A 14 -11.51 6.57 -0.63
CA PRO A 14 -10.91 6.66 0.70
C PRO A 14 -10.97 5.33 1.47
N ASP A 15 -11.91 4.44 1.13
CA ASP A 15 -12.08 3.11 1.76
C ASP A 15 -11.06 2.07 1.27
N LYS A 16 -10.14 2.49 0.40
CA LYS A 16 -9.12 1.66 -0.19
C LYS A 16 -7.91 1.42 0.72
N GLY A 17 -7.73 2.23 1.75
CA GLY A 17 -6.60 2.15 2.68
C GLY A 17 -6.56 0.86 3.51
N ALA A 18 -5.63 0.82 4.47
CA ALA A 18 -5.56 -0.25 5.46
C ALA A 18 -6.89 -0.33 6.22
N PRO A 19 -7.53 -1.51 6.26
CA PRO A 19 -8.77 -1.67 7.03
C PRO A 19 -8.50 -1.55 8.53
N PRO A 20 -9.43 -1.01 9.33
CA PRO A 20 -9.30 -1.00 10.78
C PRO A 20 -9.32 -2.43 11.33
N PRO A 21 -8.71 -2.71 12.49
CA PRO A 21 -8.63 -4.07 13.04
C PRO A 21 -9.99 -4.76 13.17
N GLU A 22 -11.02 -4.03 13.61
CA GLU A 22 -12.40 -4.52 13.74
C GLU A 22 -13.11 -4.74 12.40
N GLY A 23 -12.57 -4.18 11.32
CA GLY A 23 -13.07 -4.32 9.95
C GLY A 23 -12.34 -5.38 9.13
N CYS A 24 -11.52 -6.24 9.78
CA CYS A 24 -10.71 -7.26 9.11
C CYS A 24 -11.17 -8.67 9.43
N ALA A 25 -11.06 -9.56 8.46
CA ALA A 25 -11.14 -11.00 8.65
C ALA A 25 -9.98 -11.72 7.96
N GLY A 26 -9.56 -12.83 8.53
CA GLY A 26 -8.48 -13.64 7.97
C GLY A 26 -7.16 -12.88 7.83
N ASN A 27 -6.43 -13.14 6.75
CA ASN A 27 -5.07 -12.62 6.46
C ASN A 27 -5.10 -11.49 5.42
N PRO A 28 -5.14 -10.22 5.81
CA PRO A 28 -6.39 -9.58 6.19
C PRO A 28 -7.26 -9.28 4.96
N VAL A 29 -8.56 -9.38 5.12
CA VAL A 29 -9.57 -8.97 4.15
C VAL A 29 -10.46 -7.93 4.81
N ASN A 30 -10.69 -6.80 4.15
CA ASN A 30 -11.66 -5.82 4.59
C ASN A 30 -13.08 -6.41 4.42
N ILE A 31 -13.80 -6.63 5.52
CA ILE A 31 -15.12 -7.26 5.50
C ILE A 31 -16.20 -6.37 4.88
N THR A 32 -16.00 -5.06 4.85
CA THR A 32 -16.99 -4.11 4.31
C THR A 32 -17.02 -4.13 2.78
N ASN A 33 -15.88 -4.28 2.13
CA ASN A 33 -15.76 -4.13 0.68
C ASN A 33 -15.03 -5.29 -0.02
N GLY A 34 -14.62 -6.31 0.72
CA GLY A 34 -13.92 -7.48 0.18
C GLY A 34 -12.50 -7.22 -0.29
N ASN A 35 -11.93 -6.06 0.03
CA ASN A 35 -10.57 -5.72 -0.37
C ASN A 35 -9.55 -6.61 0.34
N LYS A 36 -8.80 -7.43 -0.42
CA LYS A 36 -7.59 -8.06 0.09
C LYS A 36 -6.51 -7.01 0.27
N TYR A 37 -6.07 -6.84 1.50
CA TYR A 37 -4.96 -5.96 1.85
C TYR A 37 -3.80 -6.79 2.38
N GLN A 38 -2.55 -6.54 1.95
CA GLN A 38 -1.36 -7.25 2.42
C GLN A 38 -0.27 -6.26 2.76
N VAL A 39 0.37 -6.47 3.90
CA VAL A 39 1.58 -5.73 4.30
C VAL A 39 2.74 -6.71 4.38
N GLU A 40 3.85 -6.36 3.77
CA GLU A 40 5.12 -7.09 3.84
C GLU A 40 6.20 -6.17 4.39
N HIS A 41 6.80 -6.54 5.51
CA HIS A 41 7.90 -5.80 6.12
C HIS A 41 9.24 -6.26 5.54
N ASP A 42 9.78 -5.51 4.61
CA ASP A 42 11.05 -5.83 3.96
C ASP A 42 12.26 -5.48 4.83
N LEU A 43 12.16 -4.37 5.57
CA LEU A 43 13.17 -3.93 6.53
C LEU A 43 12.47 -3.45 7.81
N ILE A 44 13.02 -3.78 8.96
CA ILE A 44 12.48 -3.35 10.26
C ILE A 44 13.27 -2.12 10.78
N THR A 45 14.58 -2.10 10.61
CA THR A 45 15.46 -1.06 11.11
C THR A 45 16.75 -1.00 10.25
N PRO A 46 17.53 0.10 10.23
CA PRO A 46 17.29 1.38 10.90
C PRO A 46 16.17 2.20 10.26
N ILE A 47 16.00 2.17 8.94
CA ILE A 47 14.91 2.83 8.22
C ILE A 47 13.95 1.74 7.76
N PRO A 48 12.76 1.61 8.38
CA PRO A 48 11.82 0.55 8.05
C PRO A 48 11.28 0.72 6.62
N LEU A 49 11.15 -0.39 5.92
CA LEU A 49 10.55 -0.46 4.60
C LEU A 49 9.45 -1.52 4.62
N ALA A 50 8.22 -1.10 4.36
CA ALA A 50 7.09 -1.99 4.16
C ALA A 50 6.52 -1.81 2.75
N ARG A 51 5.92 -2.87 2.24
CA ARG A 51 5.11 -2.85 1.01
C ARG A 51 3.67 -3.16 1.34
N HIS A 52 2.78 -2.50 0.64
CA HIS A 52 1.34 -2.58 0.82
C HIS A 52 0.69 -2.97 -0.49
N TYR A 53 0.05 -4.15 -0.52
CA TYR A 53 -0.78 -4.58 -1.63
C TYR A 53 -2.24 -4.21 -1.37
N ASN A 54 -2.91 -3.78 -2.41
CA ASN A 54 -4.32 -3.45 -2.37
C ASN A 54 -5.05 -4.16 -3.51
N GLY A 55 -5.99 -5.04 -3.18
CA GLY A 55 -6.72 -5.85 -4.15
C GLY A 55 -7.63 -5.05 -5.08
N LEU A 56 -8.13 -3.88 -4.63
CA LEU A 56 -9.02 -3.04 -5.45
C LEU A 56 -8.34 -2.49 -6.71
N ASP A 57 -7.03 -2.32 -6.70
CA ASP A 57 -6.29 -1.92 -7.91
C ASP A 57 -5.16 -2.89 -8.30
N GLY A 58 -4.90 -3.90 -7.48
CA GLY A 58 -3.87 -4.91 -7.71
C GLY A 58 -2.44 -4.36 -7.64
N LEU A 59 -2.22 -3.24 -6.95
CA LEU A 59 -0.92 -2.58 -6.91
C LEU A 59 -0.22 -2.76 -5.57
N TRP A 60 1.09 -2.93 -5.65
CA TRP A 60 2.00 -2.82 -4.52
C TRP A 60 2.54 -1.39 -4.42
N ARG A 61 2.53 -0.84 -3.21
CA ARG A 61 3.11 0.46 -2.84
C ARG A 61 4.12 0.24 -1.73
N HIS A 62 4.90 1.26 -1.40
CA HIS A 62 5.88 1.15 -0.32
C HIS A 62 5.84 2.38 0.60
N SER A 63 6.45 2.26 1.79
CA SER A 63 6.44 3.27 2.86
C SER A 63 6.73 4.71 2.42
N PHE A 64 7.45 4.90 1.30
CA PHE A 64 7.86 6.21 0.81
C PHE A 64 7.21 6.58 -0.53
N SER A 65 6.10 5.94 -0.91
CA SER A 65 5.40 6.15 -2.18
C SER A 65 4.30 7.22 -2.12
N ALA A 66 4.05 7.82 -0.95
CA ALA A 66 3.04 8.87 -0.80
C ALA A 66 3.29 10.04 -1.76
N ARG A 67 2.20 10.57 -2.33
CA ARG A 67 2.27 11.70 -3.27
C ARG A 67 0.98 12.49 -3.30
N ILE A 68 1.08 13.74 -3.77
CA ILE A 68 -0.07 14.59 -4.08
C ILE A 68 -0.08 14.84 -5.59
N THR A 69 -1.27 14.79 -6.19
CA THR A 69 -1.50 15.20 -7.57
C THR A 69 -2.62 16.24 -7.63
N ARG A 70 -2.56 17.14 -8.59
CA ARG A 70 -3.66 18.06 -8.87
C ARG A 70 -4.67 17.36 -9.77
N LYS A 71 -5.95 17.54 -9.46
CA LYS A 71 -7.08 17.10 -10.28
C LYS A 71 -8.07 18.27 -10.34
N ASP A 72 -8.17 18.94 -11.48
CA ASP A 72 -9.01 20.13 -11.68
C ASP A 72 -8.74 21.19 -10.60
N ASP A 73 -9.73 21.50 -9.76
CA ASP A 73 -9.64 22.44 -8.64
C ASP A 73 -9.37 21.76 -7.29
N SER A 74 -9.03 20.44 -7.32
CA SER A 74 -8.75 19.65 -6.13
C SER A 74 -7.34 19.09 -6.14
N TYR A 75 -6.95 18.50 -5.00
CA TYR A 75 -5.70 17.78 -4.80
C TYR A 75 -6.00 16.39 -4.26
N LEU A 76 -5.43 15.37 -4.90
CA LEU A 76 -5.52 13.98 -4.46
C LEU A 76 -4.26 13.61 -3.71
N LEU A 77 -4.40 13.29 -2.43
CA LEU A 77 -3.36 12.68 -1.60
C LEU A 77 -3.44 11.16 -1.72
N TYR A 78 -2.42 10.56 -2.31
CA TYR A 78 -2.23 9.10 -2.36
C TYR A 78 -1.31 8.68 -1.23
N ARG A 79 -1.77 7.78 -0.38
CA ARG A 79 -0.99 7.23 0.73
C ARG A 79 -0.35 5.90 0.34
N GLU A 80 0.63 5.48 1.14
CA GLU A 80 1.36 4.22 0.97
C GLU A 80 0.48 2.97 1.12
N ASP A 81 -0.60 3.06 1.90
CA ASP A 81 -1.58 1.99 2.10
C ASP A 81 -2.61 1.87 0.96
N GLY A 82 -2.58 2.82 0.02
CA GLY A 82 -3.51 2.90 -1.11
C GLY A 82 -4.70 3.83 -0.88
N LYS A 83 -4.91 4.36 0.33
CA LYS A 83 -5.94 5.37 0.59
C LYS A 83 -5.72 6.59 -0.33
N VAL A 84 -6.80 7.09 -0.91
CA VAL A 84 -6.80 8.31 -1.71
C VAL A 84 -7.79 9.28 -1.10
N SER A 85 -7.30 10.45 -0.71
CA SER A 85 -8.12 11.49 -0.11
C SER A 85 -8.13 12.71 -1.01
N GLU A 86 -9.31 13.26 -1.29
CA GLU A 86 -9.48 14.48 -2.08
C GLU A 86 -9.60 15.68 -1.17
N PHE A 87 -8.79 16.70 -1.44
CA PHE A 87 -8.75 17.96 -0.72
C PHE A 87 -9.09 19.13 -1.66
N THR A 88 -9.95 20.02 -1.20
CA THR A 88 -10.38 21.20 -1.96
C THR A 88 -10.14 22.48 -1.17
N GLY A 89 -10.03 23.60 -1.86
CA GLY A 89 -9.87 24.93 -1.28
C GLY A 89 -8.94 25.83 -2.10
N ALA A 90 -9.22 27.12 -2.07
CA ALA A 90 -8.46 28.14 -2.79
C ALA A 90 -7.31 28.74 -1.94
N GLY A 91 -7.36 28.58 -0.63
CA GLY A 91 -6.43 29.18 0.33
C GLY A 91 -5.20 28.32 0.65
N ARG A 92 -4.62 28.63 1.80
CA ARG A 92 -3.51 27.87 2.37
C ARG A 92 -3.97 26.51 2.87
N ASP A 93 -5.05 26.47 3.63
CA ASP A 93 -5.59 25.28 4.26
C ASP A 93 -6.65 24.65 3.35
N LEU A 94 -6.50 23.37 3.08
CA LEU A 94 -7.37 22.59 2.22
C LEU A 94 -8.20 21.64 3.07
N THR A 95 -9.45 21.41 2.66
CA THR A 95 -10.41 20.57 3.39
C THR A 95 -10.77 19.31 2.62
N SER A 96 -11.07 18.25 3.33
CA SER A 96 -11.56 16.98 2.78
C SER A 96 -12.84 16.56 3.47
N LEU A 97 -13.73 15.87 2.75
CA LEU A 97 -14.92 15.24 3.31
C LEU A 97 -14.65 13.81 3.83
N THR A 98 -13.54 13.24 3.44
CA THR A 98 -13.23 11.81 3.66
C THR A 98 -11.91 11.57 4.41
N ASP A 99 -11.22 12.66 4.78
CA ASP A 99 -9.97 12.61 5.53
C ASP A 99 -10.00 13.64 6.65
N LEU A 100 -9.82 13.20 7.89
CA LEU A 100 -9.80 14.06 9.07
C LEU A 100 -8.43 14.72 9.29
N GLY A 101 -7.41 14.31 8.52
CA GLY A 101 -6.10 14.95 8.51
C GLY A 101 -6.16 16.36 7.92
N LYS A 102 -5.13 17.13 8.18
CA LYS A 102 -5.00 18.53 7.73
C LYS A 102 -4.00 18.62 6.60
N LEU A 103 -4.43 19.14 5.46
CA LEU A 103 -3.55 19.45 4.34
C LEU A 103 -3.43 20.96 4.17
N SER A 104 -2.21 21.49 4.14
CA SER A 104 -1.95 22.89 3.85
C SER A 104 -0.95 23.05 2.71
N ARG A 105 -1.03 24.20 2.02
CA ARG A 105 -0.15 24.59 0.94
C ARG A 105 0.58 25.91 1.30
N LEU A 106 1.90 25.89 1.29
CA LEU A 106 2.73 27.05 1.59
C LEU A 106 3.95 27.08 0.66
N ALA A 107 4.20 28.21 0.01
CA ALA A 107 5.33 28.40 -0.91
C ALA A 107 5.50 27.29 -1.97
N GLY A 108 4.39 26.82 -2.51
CA GLY A 108 4.34 25.75 -3.51
C GLY A 108 4.51 24.32 -2.95
N ARG A 109 4.79 24.16 -1.68
CA ARG A 109 4.90 22.86 -1.00
C ARG A 109 3.59 22.49 -0.33
N PHE A 110 3.41 21.18 -0.05
CA PHE A 110 2.26 20.68 0.69
C PHE A 110 2.71 20.06 2.01
N PHE A 111 1.90 20.24 3.05
CA PHE A 111 2.12 19.73 4.40
C PHE A 111 0.85 19.03 4.85
N TYR A 112 0.94 17.73 5.05
CA TYR A 112 -0.14 16.92 5.56
C TYR A 112 0.16 16.48 6.99
N THR A 113 -0.83 16.55 7.86
CA THR A 113 -0.77 16.01 9.22
C THR A 113 -1.97 15.08 9.40
N SER A 114 -1.70 13.80 9.66
CA SER A 114 -2.73 12.80 9.92
C SER A 114 -3.37 12.98 11.30
N GLU A 115 -4.48 12.31 11.55
CA GLU A 115 -5.15 12.25 12.86
C GLU A 115 -4.23 11.69 13.97
N LEU A 116 -3.27 10.86 13.61
CA LEU A 116 -2.27 10.27 14.52
C LEU A 116 -1.01 11.12 14.67
N ASN A 117 -1.03 12.40 14.22
CA ASN A 117 0.10 13.33 14.23
C ASN A 117 1.32 12.87 13.38
N GLU A 118 1.13 11.96 12.44
CA GLU A 118 2.12 11.74 11.41
C GLU A 118 2.15 12.98 10.48
N THR A 119 3.35 13.47 10.13
CA THR A 119 3.46 14.62 9.24
C THR A 119 4.22 14.26 7.98
N ILE A 120 3.70 14.70 6.84
CA ILE A 120 4.28 14.46 5.53
C ILE A 120 4.46 15.79 4.81
N GLU A 121 5.70 16.10 4.42
CA GLU A 121 6.02 17.23 3.57
C GLU A 121 6.22 16.75 2.14
N PHE A 122 5.57 17.43 1.19
CA PHE A 122 5.74 17.19 -0.24
C PHE A 122 6.42 18.39 -0.90
N ASP A 123 7.23 18.11 -1.90
CA ASP A 123 7.86 19.13 -2.74
C ASP A 123 6.82 19.84 -3.66
N PRO A 124 7.22 20.86 -4.44
CA PRO A 124 6.32 21.56 -5.35
C PRO A 124 5.71 20.67 -6.44
N TYR A 125 6.29 19.50 -6.71
CA TYR A 125 5.80 18.53 -7.67
C TYR A 125 4.88 17.47 -7.03
N GLY A 126 4.56 17.63 -5.73
CA GLY A 126 3.73 16.70 -4.97
C GLY A 126 4.41 15.38 -4.60
N LYS A 127 5.75 15.32 -4.66
CA LYS A 127 6.50 14.14 -4.25
C LYS A 127 6.91 14.23 -2.79
N LEU A 128 6.91 13.09 -2.09
CA LEU A 128 7.35 13.00 -0.69
C LEU A 128 8.77 13.57 -0.53
N ALA A 129 8.95 14.52 0.38
CA ALA A 129 10.24 15.14 0.71
C ALA A 129 10.67 14.85 2.15
N ARG A 130 9.73 14.83 3.09
CA ARG A 130 9.97 14.47 4.49
C ARG A 130 8.79 13.73 5.08
N LEU A 131 9.10 12.83 5.99
CA LEU A 131 8.12 12.07 6.78
C LEU A 131 8.54 12.13 8.24
N THR A 132 7.59 12.48 9.12
CA THR A 132 7.74 12.28 10.57
C THR A 132 6.65 11.30 11.01
N THR A 133 7.04 10.15 11.53
CA THR A 133 6.08 9.14 11.98
C THR A 133 5.38 9.58 13.27
N LYS A 134 4.32 8.89 13.64
CA LYS A 134 3.58 9.14 14.90
C LYS A 134 4.46 8.96 16.15
N GLU A 135 5.52 8.14 16.07
CA GLU A 135 6.53 7.98 17.13
C GLU A 135 7.61 9.08 17.09
N GLY A 136 7.53 10.04 16.19
CA GLY A 136 8.46 11.18 16.06
C GLY A 136 9.73 10.87 15.28
N ARG A 137 9.89 9.72 14.65
CA ARG A 137 11.04 9.42 13.78
C ARG A 137 10.95 10.27 12.51
N LYS A 138 12.07 10.89 12.13
CA LYS A 138 12.12 11.79 10.97
C LYS A 138 12.95 11.20 9.85
N TYR A 139 12.40 11.24 8.66
CA TYR A 139 13.03 10.79 7.44
C TYR A 139 13.05 11.92 6.40
N ARG A 140 14.17 12.07 5.72
CA ARG A 140 14.32 12.94 4.56
C ARG A 140 14.43 12.09 3.31
N VAL A 141 13.73 12.47 2.25
CA VAL A 141 13.73 11.78 0.95
C VAL A 141 14.35 12.71 -0.10
N GLU A 142 15.45 12.27 -0.67
CA GLU A 142 16.13 12.93 -1.78
C GLU A 142 15.94 12.13 -3.05
N ARG A 143 15.61 12.82 -4.15
CA ARG A 143 15.36 12.22 -5.46
C ARG A 143 16.47 12.59 -6.43
N GLY A 144 17.09 11.55 -7.00
CA GLY A 144 18.05 11.62 -8.09
C GLY A 144 17.77 10.48 -9.06
N ALA A 145 18.82 9.75 -9.48
CA ALA A 145 18.65 8.49 -10.20
C ALA A 145 17.94 7.43 -9.34
N ASN A 146 18.08 7.52 -8.03
CA ASN A 146 17.41 6.69 -7.02
C ASN A 146 16.76 7.60 -5.97
N LEU A 147 15.87 7.05 -5.13
CA LEU A 147 15.44 7.67 -3.89
C LEU A 147 16.44 7.34 -2.80
N THR A 148 16.97 8.36 -2.14
CA THR A 148 17.77 8.18 -0.92
C THR A 148 16.97 8.68 0.27
N ILE A 149 16.64 7.77 1.19
CA ILE A 149 16.00 8.07 2.45
C ILE A 149 17.09 8.11 3.53
N SER A 150 17.11 9.16 4.33
CA SER A 150 18.02 9.30 5.46
C SER A 150 17.27 9.65 6.74
N ASP A 151 17.75 9.14 7.87
CA ASP A 151 17.29 9.52 9.20
C ASP A 151 18.20 10.55 9.87
N GLU A 152 17.86 10.97 11.09
CA GLU A 152 18.63 11.94 11.88
C GLU A 152 19.98 11.37 12.39
N HIS A 153 20.18 10.05 12.33
CA HIS A 153 21.39 9.35 12.75
C HIS A 153 22.38 9.09 11.61
N GLY A 154 22.03 9.50 10.38
CA GLY A 154 22.86 9.31 9.21
C GLY A 154 22.71 7.93 8.54
N ASN A 155 21.76 7.09 8.99
CA ASN A 155 21.43 5.88 8.28
C ASN A 155 20.82 6.21 6.91
N LYS A 156 21.05 5.33 5.93
CA LYS A 156 20.56 5.52 4.56
C LYS A 156 19.92 4.25 4.04
N LEU A 157 18.79 4.45 3.36
CA LEU A 157 18.10 3.46 2.54
C LEU A 157 18.02 4.02 1.12
N VAL A 158 18.52 3.27 0.15
CA VAL A 158 18.48 3.64 -1.27
C VAL A 158 17.47 2.75 -1.98
N LEU A 159 16.48 3.38 -2.65
CA LEU A 159 15.44 2.70 -3.40
C LEU A 159 15.56 3.03 -4.88
N SER A 160 15.51 2.01 -5.73
CA SER A 160 15.32 2.14 -7.18
C SER A 160 13.86 1.90 -7.52
N GLU A 161 13.24 2.83 -8.24
CA GLU A 161 11.86 2.71 -8.73
C GLU A 161 11.84 2.57 -10.25
N GLY A 162 10.86 1.83 -10.77
CA GLY A 162 10.55 1.77 -12.18
C GLY A 162 9.67 2.94 -12.64
N ALA A 163 9.34 2.96 -13.93
CA ALA A 163 8.57 4.05 -14.55
C ALA A 163 7.18 4.25 -13.92
N ASN A 164 6.57 3.20 -13.37
CA ASN A 164 5.26 3.25 -12.72
C ASN A 164 5.38 3.37 -11.18
N HIS A 165 6.51 3.83 -10.67
CA HIS A 165 6.83 3.94 -9.23
C HIS A 165 6.80 2.61 -8.47
N GLN A 166 6.87 1.46 -9.17
CA GLN A 166 7.09 0.18 -8.53
C GLN A 166 8.53 0.06 -8.05
N LEU A 167 8.71 -0.54 -6.88
CA LEU A 167 10.00 -0.73 -6.27
C LEU A 167 10.78 -1.84 -7.03
N LEU A 168 11.97 -1.55 -7.53
CA LEU A 168 12.82 -2.50 -8.22
C LEU A 168 13.94 -3.03 -7.34
N ARG A 169 14.50 -2.18 -6.48
CA ARG A 169 15.58 -2.53 -5.57
C ARG A 169 15.55 -1.67 -4.31
N ALA A 170 15.94 -2.26 -3.19
CA ALA A 170 16.23 -1.54 -1.95
C ALA A 170 17.61 -1.96 -1.43
N GLN A 171 18.39 -0.99 -0.91
CA GLN A 171 19.72 -1.23 -0.37
C GLN A 171 19.93 -0.42 0.91
N THR A 172 20.45 -1.10 1.94
CA THR A 172 20.86 -0.45 3.19
C THR A 172 21.97 -1.27 3.85
N GLY A 173 23.04 -0.63 4.32
CA GLY A 173 24.18 -1.35 4.87
C GLY A 173 24.72 -2.40 3.89
N GLY A 174 24.86 -3.65 4.34
CA GLY A 174 25.26 -4.79 3.51
C GLY A 174 24.11 -5.56 2.87
N MET A 175 22.85 -5.17 3.12
CA MET A 175 21.65 -5.86 2.66
C MET A 175 21.12 -5.27 1.35
N SER A 176 20.68 -6.14 0.43
CA SER A 176 19.96 -5.76 -0.78
C SER A 176 18.68 -6.57 -0.93
N ILE A 177 17.65 -5.94 -1.49
CA ILE A 177 16.36 -6.57 -1.79
C ILE A 177 16.04 -6.27 -3.24
N GLU A 178 15.71 -7.30 -4.01
CA GLU A 178 15.34 -7.19 -5.41
C GLU A 178 13.88 -7.61 -5.61
N TYR A 179 13.16 -6.84 -6.42
CA TYR A 179 11.74 -7.00 -6.70
C TYR A 179 11.57 -7.32 -8.19
N THR A 180 11.00 -8.48 -8.49
CA THR A 180 10.79 -8.93 -9.86
C THR A 180 9.33 -8.81 -10.25
N TYR A 181 9.08 -8.26 -11.43
CA TYR A 181 7.75 -8.09 -11.99
C TYR A 181 7.63 -8.85 -13.31
N ASP A 182 6.41 -9.27 -13.63
CA ASP A 182 6.10 -9.84 -14.95
C ASP A 182 5.73 -8.75 -15.97
N LYS A 183 5.36 -9.18 -17.17
CA LYS A 183 4.97 -8.29 -18.27
C LYS A 183 3.68 -7.50 -17.97
N GLU A 184 2.81 -8.00 -17.09
CA GLU A 184 1.61 -7.33 -16.61
C GLU A 184 1.87 -6.38 -15.44
N GLN A 185 3.16 -6.17 -15.09
CA GLN A 185 3.61 -5.31 -13.98
C GLN A 185 3.14 -5.80 -12.60
N ARG A 186 2.91 -7.12 -12.44
CA ARG A 186 2.61 -7.73 -11.15
C ARG A 186 3.91 -8.14 -10.46
N LEU A 187 4.02 -7.90 -9.17
CA LEU A 187 5.17 -8.34 -8.38
C LEU A 187 5.15 -9.88 -8.24
N THR A 188 6.09 -10.55 -8.83
CA THR A 188 6.16 -12.03 -8.82
C THR A 188 7.11 -12.59 -7.79
N SER A 189 8.17 -11.85 -7.45
CA SER A 189 9.05 -12.30 -6.37
C SER A 189 9.82 -11.15 -5.72
N VAL A 190 10.24 -11.41 -4.48
CA VAL A 190 11.16 -10.59 -3.71
C VAL A 190 12.30 -11.45 -3.22
N THR A 191 13.52 -11.07 -3.57
CA THR A 191 14.75 -11.75 -3.14
C THR A 191 15.49 -10.82 -2.19
N ARG A 192 15.68 -11.25 -0.94
CA ARG A 192 16.47 -10.54 0.07
C ARG A 192 17.82 -11.22 0.20
N THR A 193 18.89 -10.44 0.13
CA THR A 193 20.28 -10.91 0.29
C THR A 193 20.96 -10.13 1.39
N ASP A 194 21.53 -10.84 2.35
CA ASP A 194 22.34 -10.31 3.44
C ASP A 194 23.63 -11.13 3.54
N GLY A 195 24.74 -10.57 3.11
CA GLY A 195 26.00 -11.29 2.96
C GLY A 195 25.86 -12.51 2.03
N GLN A 196 26.04 -13.70 2.57
CA GLN A 196 25.94 -14.98 1.82
C GLN A 196 24.53 -15.59 1.89
N TYR A 197 23.63 -15.05 2.70
CA TYR A 197 22.28 -15.57 2.87
C TYR A 197 21.31 -14.90 1.91
N SER A 198 20.53 -15.74 1.24
CA SER A 198 19.48 -15.25 0.34
C SER A 198 18.19 -15.99 0.60
N THR A 199 17.10 -15.23 0.67
CA THR A 199 15.73 -15.76 0.77
C THR A 199 14.88 -15.19 -0.34
N LYS A 200 13.91 -16.00 -0.82
CA LYS A 200 12.99 -15.59 -1.87
C LYS A 200 11.56 -15.85 -1.44
N THR A 201 10.71 -14.85 -1.61
CA THR A 201 9.25 -14.94 -1.48
C THR A 201 8.63 -14.75 -2.85
N GLN A 202 7.64 -15.57 -3.20
CA GLN A 202 6.95 -15.52 -4.49
C GLN A 202 5.47 -15.18 -4.28
N TYR A 203 4.90 -14.42 -5.22
CA TYR A 203 3.53 -13.93 -5.20
C TYR A 203 2.78 -14.51 -6.39
N LEU A 204 1.61 -15.08 -6.14
CA LEU A 204 0.83 -15.82 -7.11
C LEU A 204 -0.44 -15.05 -7.48
N TYR A 205 -0.83 -15.12 -8.76
CA TYR A 205 -1.97 -14.44 -9.35
C TYR A 205 -2.71 -15.40 -10.27
N ASP A 206 -3.30 -16.43 -9.68
CA ASP A 206 -3.84 -17.59 -10.41
C ASP A 206 -5.32 -17.43 -10.79
N ASP A 207 -5.98 -16.31 -10.45
CA ASP A 207 -7.38 -16.10 -10.82
C ASP A 207 -7.50 -15.58 -12.26
N PRO A 208 -8.02 -16.40 -13.19
CA PRO A 208 -8.11 -16.03 -14.61
C PRO A 208 -9.14 -14.92 -14.89
N ARG A 209 -10.08 -14.68 -13.96
CA ARG A 209 -11.11 -13.64 -14.08
C ARG A 209 -10.53 -12.25 -13.80
N ASN A 210 -9.55 -12.17 -12.91
CA ASN A 210 -8.86 -10.95 -12.61
C ASN A 210 -7.38 -11.23 -12.28
N ILE A 211 -6.55 -11.09 -13.28
CA ILE A 211 -5.11 -11.39 -13.22
C ILE A 211 -4.30 -10.53 -12.24
N LYS A 212 -4.90 -9.48 -11.67
CA LYS A 212 -4.24 -8.60 -10.70
C LYS A 212 -4.46 -9.02 -9.26
N LEU A 213 -5.37 -9.97 -9.00
CA LEU A 213 -5.68 -10.43 -7.66
C LEU A 213 -4.61 -11.37 -7.12
N LEU A 214 -4.05 -11.01 -5.97
CA LEU A 214 -3.09 -11.84 -5.24
C LEU A 214 -3.78 -13.08 -4.69
N THR A 215 -3.46 -14.24 -5.23
CA THR A 215 -4.11 -15.52 -4.84
C THR A 215 -3.28 -16.33 -3.86
N GLY A 216 -1.99 -16.00 -3.71
CA GLY A 216 -1.16 -16.72 -2.75
C GLY A 216 0.24 -16.15 -2.61
N ILE A 217 0.88 -16.59 -1.53
CA ILE A 217 2.29 -16.33 -1.24
C ILE A 217 2.98 -17.67 -0.93
N GLN A 218 4.18 -17.86 -1.47
CA GLN A 218 4.98 -19.05 -1.23
C GLN A 218 6.45 -18.73 -0.94
N ASP A 219 7.12 -19.63 -0.22
CA ASP A 219 8.55 -19.53 0.07
C ASP A 219 9.43 -19.98 -1.12
N ASN A 220 10.76 -19.92 -0.96
CA ASN A 220 11.70 -20.36 -1.98
C ASN A 220 11.72 -21.89 -2.22
N ASN A 221 11.02 -22.68 -1.41
CA ASN A 221 10.79 -24.10 -1.62
C ASN A 221 9.46 -24.40 -2.31
N ASN A 222 8.77 -23.37 -2.83
CA ASN A 222 7.45 -23.42 -3.43
C ASN A 222 6.36 -23.91 -2.47
N ARG A 223 6.55 -23.77 -1.15
CA ARG A 223 5.52 -24.09 -0.17
C ARG A 223 4.63 -22.87 0.01
N ARG A 224 3.38 -23.01 -0.38
CA ARG A 224 2.37 -21.97 -0.26
C ARG A 224 1.94 -21.83 1.19
N PHE A 225 2.14 -20.66 1.79
CA PHE A 225 1.81 -20.40 3.18
C PHE A 225 0.63 -19.46 3.38
N ALA A 226 0.12 -18.85 2.30
CA ALA A 226 -1.09 -18.06 2.32
C ALA A 226 -1.86 -18.24 1.00
N THR A 227 -3.20 -18.32 1.08
CA THR A 227 -4.08 -18.50 -0.08
C THR A 227 -5.33 -17.65 0.08
N TRP A 228 -5.77 -17.04 -1.03
CA TRP A 228 -7.01 -16.27 -1.12
C TRP A 228 -7.78 -16.68 -2.36
N THR A 229 -9.12 -16.69 -2.25
CA THR A 229 -10.02 -16.86 -3.39
C THR A 229 -10.98 -15.68 -3.45
N TYR A 230 -11.53 -15.45 -4.65
CA TYR A 230 -12.33 -14.27 -4.93
C TYR A 230 -13.63 -14.63 -5.62
N ASP A 231 -14.65 -13.78 -5.49
CA ASP A 231 -15.88 -13.85 -6.28
C ASP A 231 -15.71 -13.17 -7.66
N ASP A 232 -16.77 -13.17 -8.45
CA ASP A 232 -16.77 -12.58 -9.79
C ASP A 232 -16.66 -11.05 -9.78
N GLN A 233 -16.87 -10.43 -8.63
CA GLN A 233 -16.68 -8.98 -8.43
C GLN A 233 -15.26 -8.64 -7.95
N GLY A 234 -14.41 -9.64 -7.72
CA GLY A 234 -13.04 -9.47 -7.23
C GLY A 234 -12.94 -9.23 -5.72
N ARG A 235 -14.03 -9.50 -4.96
CA ARG A 235 -14.02 -9.46 -3.50
C ARG A 235 -13.47 -10.78 -2.96
N ALA A 236 -12.59 -10.71 -1.96
CA ALA A 236 -12.06 -11.90 -1.32
C ALA A 236 -13.15 -12.65 -0.55
N ILE A 237 -13.35 -13.93 -0.86
CA ILE A 237 -14.35 -14.82 -0.23
C ILE A 237 -13.72 -15.90 0.64
N SER A 238 -12.40 -16.08 0.57
CA SER A 238 -11.70 -16.93 1.53
C SER A 238 -10.27 -16.46 1.75
N SER A 239 -9.75 -16.79 2.91
CA SER A 239 -8.38 -16.59 3.33
C SER A 239 -7.93 -17.77 4.19
N GLU A 240 -6.75 -18.34 3.93
CA GLU A 240 -6.20 -19.41 4.74
C GLU A 240 -4.67 -19.36 4.77
N HIS A 241 -4.08 -19.87 5.87
CA HIS A 241 -2.66 -20.20 5.96
C HIS A 241 -2.38 -21.62 5.47
N ALA A 242 -1.09 -22.01 5.45
CA ALA A 242 -0.67 -23.33 5.00
C ALA A 242 -1.50 -24.46 5.62
N ASN A 243 -1.88 -25.44 4.77
CA ASN A 243 -2.68 -26.61 5.16
C ASN A 243 -4.09 -26.28 5.69
N GLY A 244 -4.67 -25.14 5.27
CA GLY A 244 -6.00 -24.72 5.70
C GLY A 244 -6.07 -24.17 7.12
N ALA A 245 -4.92 -23.86 7.74
CA ALA A 245 -4.89 -23.26 9.07
C ALA A 245 -5.52 -21.86 9.03
N GLU A 246 -6.25 -21.52 10.10
CA GLU A 246 -6.92 -20.21 10.25
C GLU A 246 -7.79 -19.83 9.05
N LYS A 247 -8.44 -20.82 8.45
CA LYS A 247 -9.31 -20.58 7.31
C LYS A 247 -10.51 -19.76 7.71
N VAL A 248 -10.72 -18.66 6.99
CA VAL A 248 -11.90 -17.79 7.09
C VAL A 248 -12.58 -17.76 5.75
N THR A 249 -13.91 -17.79 5.77
CA THR A 249 -14.77 -17.63 4.57
C THR A 249 -15.65 -16.40 4.76
N LEU A 250 -15.90 -15.66 3.69
CA LEU A 250 -16.73 -14.46 3.69
C LEU A 250 -17.87 -14.64 2.68
N ALA A 251 -19.07 -14.28 3.10
CA ALA A 251 -20.24 -14.18 2.23
C ALA A 251 -20.80 -12.76 2.29
N TYR A 252 -20.91 -12.12 1.13
CA TYR A 252 -21.46 -10.77 0.99
C TYR A 252 -22.94 -10.88 0.66
N ASN A 253 -23.78 -10.46 1.60
CA ASN A 253 -25.23 -10.60 1.51
C ASN A 253 -25.86 -9.42 0.73
N ASP A 254 -27.06 -9.65 0.16
CA ASP A 254 -27.79 -8.64 -0.60
C ASP A 254 -28.23 -7.43 0.24
N ASP A 255 -28.33 -7.59 1.56
CA ASP A 255 -28.65 -6.51 2.51
C ASP A 255 -27.44 -5.62 2.86
N GLY A 256 -26.27 -5.89 2.25
CA GLY A 256 -25.03 -5.18 2.49
C GLY A 256 -24.23 -5.66 3.71
N SER A 257 -24.71 -6.68 4.42
CA SER A 257 -23.95 -7.31 5.50
C SER A 257 -22.92 -8.31 4.97
N THR A 258 -21.92 -8.64 5.77
CA THR A 258 -20.95 -9.68 5.47
C THR A 258 -20.99 -10.74 6.58
N THR A 259 -21.15 -11.98 6.19
CA THR A 259 -21.03 -13.13 7.10
C THR A 259 -19.58 -13.64 7.05
N VAL A 260 -18.97 -13.81 8.23
CA VAL A 260 -17.60 -14.31 8.41
C VAL A 260 -17.65 -15.63 9.16
#